data_f77beec8134f3c543c86cb1342474650
#
_entry.id   f77beec8134f3c543c86cb1342474650
#
_cell.length_a   1.000
_cell.length_b   1.000
_cell.length_c   1.000
_cell.angle_alpha   90.00
_cell.angle_beta   90.00
_cell.angle_gamma   90.00
#
_symmetry.space_group_name_H-M   'P 1'
#
loop_
_entity.id
_entity.type
_entity.pdbx_description
1 polymer ?
#
loop_
_entity_poly.entity_id
_entity_poly.type
_entity_poly.pdbx_seq_one_letter_code
_entity_poly.pdbx_strand_id
1 'polypeptide(L)' 'MSGTQGRTALASYRDAVAERIRAGEPFGEVEDSIDAASELGMREKAALWLFAFSLRDPAEQQLDAWTHLASLQ' A
#
# COMPACT_ATOMS: atom_id res chain seq x y z
N MET A 1 -25.76 9.23 -1.18
CA MET A 1 -25.14 9.15 0.14
C MET A 1 -23.64 9.02 -0.02
N SER A 2 -22.95 10.11 0.21
CA SER A 2 -21.53 10.22 -0.09
C SER A 2 -20.67 9.28 0.76
N GLY A 3 -21.05 9.01 2.02
CA GLY A 3 -20.28 8.13 2.88
C GLY A 3 -20.20 6.69 2.41
N THR A 4 -21.29 6.20 1.79
CA THR A 4 -21.33 4.84 1.27
C THR A 4 -20.42 4.70 0.04
N GLN A 5 -20.42 5.72 -0.82
CA GLN A 5 -19.57 5.71 -2.00
C GLN A 5 -18.08 5.72 -1.62
N GLY A 6 -17.70 6.50 -0.60
CA GLY A 6 -16.33 6.55 -0.14
C GLY A 6 -15.85 5.20 0.37
N ARG A 7 -16.69 4.49 1.12
CA ARG A 7 -16.35 3.17 1.63
C ARG A 7 -16.22 2.14 0.50
N THR A 8 -17.09 2.23 -0.50
CA THR A 8 -17.03 1.32 -1.64
C THR A 8 -15.75 1.55 -2.44
N ALA A 9 -15.38 2.81 -2.67
CA ALA A 9 -14.15 3.14 -3.37
C ALA A 9 -12.94 2.61 -2.61
N LEU A 10 -12.89 2.81 -1.29
CA LEU A 10 -11.79 2.34 -0.47
C LEU A 10 -11.68 0.81 -0.53
N ALA A 11 -12.79 0.10 -0.44
CA ALA A 11 -12.79 -1.37 -0.52
C ALA A 11 -12.25 -1.85 -1.86
N SER A 12 -12.66 -1.21 -2.96
CA SER A 12 -12.17 -1.57 -4.29
C SER A 12 -10.67 -1.34 -4.41
N TYR A 13 -10.17 -0.23 -3.88
CA TYR A 13 -8.74 0.06 -3.89
C TYR A 13 -7.96 -0.93 -3.01
N ARG A 14 -8.52 -1.32 -1.87
CA ARG A 14 -7.88 -2.33 -1.02
C ARG A 14 -7.71 -3.65 -1.76
N ASP A 15 -8.75 -4.08 -2.44
CA ASP A 15 -8.70 -5.33 -3.21
C ASP A 15 -7.66 -5.24 -4.33
N ALA A 16 -7.64 -4.12 -5.04
CA ALA A 16 -6.68 -3.90 -6.12
C ALA A 16 -5.24 -3.88 -5.60
N VAL A 17 -5.01 -3.19 -4.48
CA VAL A 17 -3.68 -3.11 -3.87
C VAL A 17 -3.23 -4.50 -3.42
N ALA A 18 -4.10 -5.26 -2.78
CA ALA A 18 -3.77 -6.61 -2.33
C ALA A 18 -3.37 -7.50 -3.51
N GLU A 19 -4.12 -7.42 -4.62
CA GLU A 19 -3.82 -8.18 -5.83
C GLU A 19 -2.45 -7.81 -6.39
N ARG A 20 -2.15 -6.52 -6.47
CA ARG A 20 -0.87 -6.06 -7.01
C ARG A 20 0.31 -6.51 -6.15
N ILE A 21 0.15 -6.46 -4.84
CA ILE A 21 1.21 -6.91 -3.91
C ILE A 21 1.40 -8.42 -4.05
N ARG A 22 0.32 -9.18 -4.14
CA ARG A 22 0.42 -10.64 -4.34
C ARG A 22 1.07 -11.00 -5.67
N ALA A 23 0.85 -10.16 -6.69
CA ALA A 23 1.45 -10.35 -8.00
C ALA A 23 2.94 -10.01 -8.02
N GLY A 24 3.48 -9.46 -6.93
CA GLY A 24 4.90 -9.12 -6.84
C GLY A 24 5.26 -7.78 -7.45
N GLU A 25 4.30 -6.88 -7.64
CA GLU A 25 4.62 -5.55 -8.15
C GLU A 25 5.47 -4.77 -7.14
N PRO A 26 6.39 -3.91 -7.63
CA PRO A 26 7.22 -3.11 -6.73
C PRO A 26 6.36 -2.23 -5.82
N PHE A 27 6.69 -2.22 -4.54
CA PHE A 27 5.90 -1.49 -3.54
C PHE A 27 5.82 0.01 -3.86
N GLY A 28 6.90 0.58 -4.40
CA GLY A 28 6.89 2.00 -4.79
C GLY A 28 5.85 2.32 -5.86
N GLU A 29 5.63 1.41 -6.80
CA GLU A 29 4.59 1.59 -7.81
C GLU A 29 3.19 1.51 -7.21
N VAL A 30 3.01 0.63 -6.23
CA VAL A 30 1.74 0.53 -5.51
C VAL A 30 1.48 1.82 -4.73
N GLU A 31 2.49 2.35 -4.05
CA GLU A 31 2.39 3.63 -3.35
C GLU A 31 2.01 4.76 -4.30
N ASP A 32 2.66 4.83 -5.46
CA ASP A 32 2.36 5.86 -6.46
C ASP A 32 0.91 5.78 -6.93
N SER A 33 0.39 4.57 -7.10
CA SER A 33 -1.00 4.42 -7.51
C SER A 33 -1.99 4.87 -6.43
N ILE A 34 -1.63 4.68 -5.15
CA ILE A 34 -2.43 5.18 -4.04
C ILE A 34 -2.44 6.70 -4.05
N ASP A 35 -1.27 7.32 -4.20
CA ASP A 35 -1.15 8.77 -4.23
C ASP A 35 -1.92 9.39 -5.40
N ALA A 36 -1.98 8.69 -6.52
CA ALA A 36 -2.68 9.15 -7.71
C ALA A 36 -4.19 8.96 -7.64
N ALA A 37 -4.71 8.30 -6.60
CA ALA A 37 -6.13 8.02 -6.47
C ALA A 37 -6.90 9.28 -6.06
N SER A 38 -7.29 10.09 -7.02
CA SER A 38 -7.96 11.37 -6.77
C SER A 38 -9.32 11.23 -6.11
N GLU A 39 -9.91 10.04 -6.16
CA GLU A 39 -11.20 9.75 -5.53
C GLU A 39 -11.11 9.63 -4.01
N LEU A 40 -9.91 9.47 -3.47
CA LEU A 40 -9.69 9.25 -2.06
C LEU A 40 -9.16 10.52 -1.39
N GLY A 41 -9.66 10.80 -0.18
CA GLY A 41 -9.12 11.85 0.65
C GLY A 41 -7.82 11.43 1.33
N MET A 42 -7.21 12.35 2.06
CA MET A 42 -5.92 12.08 2.71
C MET A 42 -6.01 10.94 3.72
N ARG A 43 -7.13 10.86 4.47
CA ARG A 43 -7.29 9.81 5.47
C ARG A 43 -7.42 8.44 4.82
N GLU A 44 -8.17 8.37 3.74
CA GLU A 44 -8.36 7.13 3.00
C GLU A 44 -7.05 6.68 2.36
N LYS A 45 -6.28 7.61 1.81
CA LYS A 45 -4.97 7.28 1.25
C LYS A 45 -4.02 6.77 2.33
N ALA A 46 -4.02 7.41 3.50
CA ALA A 46 -3.18 6.97 4.61
C ALA A 46 -3.57 5.57 5.08
N ALA A 47 -4.86 5.29 5.21
CA ALA A 47 -5.34 3.98 5.60
C ALA A 47 -4.96 2.92 4.57
N LEU A 48 -5.09 3.25 3.29
CA LEU A 48 -4.73 2.34 2.20
C LEU A 48 -3.23 2.09 2.16
N TRP A 49 -2.44 3.12 2.39
CA TRP A 49 -0.98 2.99 2.46
C TRP A 49 -0.57 2.05 3.60
N LEU A 50 -1.15 2.23 4.79
CA LEU A 50 -0.87 1.36 5.92
C LEU A 50 -1.30 -0.08 5.64
N PHE A 51 -2.44 -0.25 5.00
CA PHE A 51 -2.91 -1.58 4.59
C PHE A 51 -1.91 -2.23 3.63
N ALA A 52 -1.47 -1.51 2.62
CA ALA A 52 -0.49 -2.01 1.67
C ALA A 52 0.82 -2.38 2.36
N PHE A 53 1.29 -1.52 3.25
CA PHE A 53 2.51 -1.76 4.01
C PHE A 53 2.40 -3.03 4.85
N SER A 54 1.24 -3.27 5.46
CA SER A 54 1.02 -4.45 6.30
C SER A 54 1.01 -5.75 5.49
N LEU A 55 0.76 -5.67 4.19
CA LEU A 55 0.76 -6.83 3.31
C LEU A 55 2.14 -7.16 2.74
N ARG A 56 3.13 -6.31 2.96
CA ARG A 56 4.50 -6.61 2.50
C ARG A 56 4.96 -7.92 3.12
N ASP A 57 5.67 -8.69 2.30
CA ASP A 57 6.24 -9.95 2.75
C ASP A 57 7.20 -9.70 3.92
N PRO A 58 7.00 -10.34 5.08
CA PRO A 58 7.92 -10.20 6.21
C PRO A 58 9.36 -10.55 5.84
N ALA A 59 9.57 -11.48 4.94
CA ALA A 59 10.91 -11.83 4.49
C ALA A 59 11.56 -10.67 3.75
N GLU A 60 10.82 -9.96 2.91
CA GLU A 60 11.33 -8.77 2.23
C GLU A 60 11.65 -7.66 3.23
N GLN A 61 10.80 -7.47 4.23
CA GLN A 61 11.05 -6.49 5.28
C GLN A 61 12.32 -6.81 6.04
N GLN A 62 12.55 -8.06 6.37
CA GLN A 62 13.77 -8.48 7.04
C GLN A 62 14.99 -8.27 6.16
N LEU A 63 14.87 -8.56 4.87
CA LEU A 63 15.96 -8.38 3.93
C LEU A 63 16.33 -6.89 3.82
N ASP A 64 15.33 -6.04 3.74
CA ASP A 64 15.54 -4.59 3.70
C ASP A 64 16.25 -4.10 4.97
N ALA A 65 15.82 -4.60 6.13
CA ALA A 65 16.44 -4.24 7.40
C ALA A 65 17.89 -4.69 7.45
N TRP A 66 18.18 -5.91 6.99
CA TRP A 66 19.54 -6.44 6.94
C TRP A 66 20.43 -5.61 6.02
N THR A 67 19.93 -5.27 4.84
CA THR A 67 20.66 -4.44 3.89
C THR A 67 20.97 -3.08 4.49
N HIS A 68 20.00 -2.49 5.16
CA HIS A 68 20.16 -1.19 5.80
C HIS A 68 21.22 -1.25 6.91
N LEU A 69 21.16 -2.27 7.75
CA LEU A 69 22.13 -2.45 8.83
C LEU A 69 23.54 -2.69 8.28
N ALA A 70 23.65 -3.48 7.22
CA ALA A 70 24.95 -3.75 6.60
C ALA A 70 25.57 -2.48 6.03
N SER A 71 24.77 -1.58 5.50
CA SER A 71 25.26 -0.33 4.93
C SER A 71 25.75 0.65 6.01
N LEU A 72 25.35 0.46 7.25
CA LEU A 72 25.79 1.30 8.36
C LEU A 72 27.14 0.85 8.95
N GLN A 73 27.60 -0.31 8.57
CA GLN A 73 28.88 -0.84 8.99
C GLN A 73 29.95 -0.62 7.94
#